data_443225823e8c0fdff67d166517a8e014
#
_entry.id   443225823e8c0fdff67d166517a8e014
#
_cell.length_a   1.000
_cell.length_b   1.000
_cell.length_c   1.000
_cell.angle_alpha   90.00
_cell.angle_beta   90.00
_cell.angle_gamma   90.00
#
_symmetry.space_group_name_H-M   'P 1'
#
loop_
_entity.id
_entity.type
_entity.pdbx_description
1 polymer ?
#
loop_
_entity_poly.entity_id
_entity_poly.type
_entity_poly.pdbx_seq_one_letter_code
_entity_poly.pdbx_strand_id
1 'polypeptide(L)'
;AQNKMIPVTVVSVDSCIVTGLRTPEKDGYSAVQLGFGAIDPKKVNKPQAGQFAKAGVTPRRSVAELRTLSASDYTIGQEVGATTFAVGDVVDATGTSTGKGTAGVMKRHGFGGIGASHGVDRKHRMPGSIGACSTPGRVFKGMRMMGRMGNEKVTTQNLIVAGVDAERNLLLIKGAVPGTDGGLVFIRSAAKKAVVETVKAGA
;
A
#
# COMPACT_ATOMS: atom_id res chain seq x y z
N ALA A 1 -20.61 26.39 -4.58
CA ALA A 1 -20.22 24.99 -4.77
C ALA A 1 -19.97 24.77 -6.25
N GLN A 2 -18.72 24.45 -6.64
CA GLN A 2 -18.41 24.11 -8.03
C GLN A 2 -18.97 22.72 -8.31
N ASN A 3 -19.86 22.58 -9.32
CA ASN A 3 -20.35 21.29 -9.84
C ASN A 3 -19.21 20.51 -10.51
N LYS A 4 -18.26 20.01 -9.73
CA LYS A 4 -17.10 19.25 -10.22
C LYS A 4 -17.22 17.80 -9.79
N MET A 5 -17.30 16.88 -10.76
CA MET A 5 -17.19 15.44 -10.48
C MET A 5 -15.76 15.09 -10.08
N ILE A 6 -15.62 14.39 -8.97
CA ILE A 6 -14.34 13.95 -8.43
C ILE A 6 -14.36 12.42 -8.36
N PRO A 7 -13.41 11.72 -9.06
CA PRO A 7 -13.30 10.28 -8.94
C PRO A 7 -12.77 9.92 -7.55
N VAL A 8 -13.44 8.99 -6.87
CA VAL A 8 -13.05 8.54 -5.54
C VAL A 8 -13.00 7.02 -5.47
N THR A 9 -12.08 6.50 -4.67
CA THR A 9 -12.05 5.10 -4.24
C THR A 9 -12.60 5.02 -2.83
N VAL A 10 -13.55 4.11 -2.62
CA VAL A 10 -14.16 3.87 -1.31
C VAL A 10 -13.35 2.80 -0.58
N VAL A 11 -12.89 3.11 0.62
CA VAL A 11 -12.12 2.20 1.48
C VAL A 11 -12.89 1.98 2.78
N SER A 12 -13.16 0.70 3.09
CA SER A 12 -13.74 0.29 4.38
C SER A 12 -12.64 0.19 5.44
N VAL A 13 -12.88 0.77 6.59
CA VAL A 13 -11.93 0.80 7.74
C VAL A 13 -12.42 -0.10 8.89
N ASP A 14 -13.39 -1.00 8.63
CA ASP A 14 -14.00 -1.82 9.66
C ASP A 14 -13.00 -2.54 10.56
N SER A 15 -13.25 -2.46 11.87
CA SER A 15 -12.58 -3.22 12.93
C SER A 15 -11.03 -3.25 12.89
N CYS A 16 -10.39 -2.10 12.66
CA CYS A 16 -8.96 -1.95 12.89
C CYS A 16 -8.68 -1.77 14.39
N ILE A 17 -7.86 -2.65 14.99
CA ILE A 17 -7.58 -2.63 16.44
C ILE A 17 -6.08 -2.61 16.68
N VAL A 18 -5.65 -1.87 17.71
CA VAL A 18 -4.26 -1.89 18.20
C VAL A 18 -4.00 -3.22 18.92
N THR A 19 -3.13 -4.05 18.33
CA THR A 19 -2.77 -5.39 18.85
C THR A 19 -1.47 -5.41 19.63
N GLY A 20 -0.67 -4.35 19.54
CA GLY A 20 0.59 -4.25 20.27
C GLY A 20 1.28 -2.92 20.08
N LEU A 21 2.17 -2.61 21.01
CA LEU A 21 3.02 -1.43 20.95
C LEU A 21 4.48 -1.85 20.99
N ARG A 22 5.31 -1.17 20.21
CA ARG A 22 6.77 -1.30 20.20
C ARG A 22 7.37 -0.10 20.91
N THR A 23 8.29 -0.36 21.83
CA THR A 23 8.96 0.68 22.60
C THR A 23 10.47 0.65 22.32
N PRO A 24 11.15 1.82 22.32
CA PRO A 24 12.59 1.88 22.10
C PRO A 24 13.40 1.03 23.08
N GLU A 25 12.93 0.91 24.32
CA GLU A 25 13.62 0.17 25.38
C GLU A 25 13.68 -1.34 25.17
N LYS A 26 12.57 -1.92 24.63
CA LYS A 26 12.44 -3.37 24.42
C LYS A 26 12.75 -3.79 23.00
N ASP A 27 12.28 -3.00 22.02
CA ASP A 27 12.28 -3.38 20.60
C ASP A 27 13.30 -2.57 19.79
N GLY A 28 13.91 -1.52 20.37
CA GLY A 28 14.86 -0.64 19.69
C GLY A 28 14.22 0.39 18.75
N TYR A 29 12.90 0.43 18.66
CA TYR A 29 12.15 1.41 17.87
C TYR A 29 10.74 1.58 18.43
N SER A 30 10.09 2.71 18.03
CA SER A 30 8.70 3.01 18.39
C SER A 30 7.76 2.70 17.23
N ALA A 31 6.71 1.89 17.49
CA ALA A 31 5.69 1.56 16.50
C ALA A 31 4.38 1.10 17.16
N VAL A 32 3.29 1.25 16.42
CA VAL A 32 1.97 0.71 16.74
C VAL A 32 1.68 -0.46 15.83
N GLN A 33 1.28 -1.60 16.39
CA GLN A 33 0.84 -2.76 15.64
C GLN A 33 -0.67 -2.74 15.52
N LEU A 34 -1.17 -2.72 14.27
CA LEU A 34 -2.58 -2.66 13.93
C LEU A 34 -3.04 -4.01 13.37
N GLY A 35 -4.15 -4.52 13.87
CA GLY A 35 -4.81 -5.72 13.37
C GLY A 35 -6.10 -5.40 12.63
N PHE A 36 -6.31 -5.99 11.46
CA PHE A 36 -7.46 -5.77 10.59
C PHE A 36 -8.11 -7.08 10.13
N GLY A 37 -9.43 -7.05 9.99
CA GLY A 37 -10.24 -8.15 9.51
C GLY A 37 -10.41 -9.28 10.53
N ALA A 38 -11.63 -9.72 10.74
CA ALA A 38 -11.93 -10.84 11.61
C ALA A 38 -11.45 -12.18 11.01
N ILE A 39 -11.00 -13.08 11.86
CA ILE A 39 -10.63 -14.45 11.49
C ILE A 39 -11.19 -15.44 12.52
N ASP A 40 -11.64 -16.61 12.04
CA ASP A 40 -12.06 -17.70 12.92
C ASP A 40 -10.85 -18.17 13.76
N PRO A 41 -10.95 -18.23 15.10
CA PRO A 41 -9.88 -18.71 15.97
C PRO A 41 -9.30 -20.07 15.60
N LYS A 42 -10.12 -20.95 15.01
CA LYS A 42 -9.69 -22.27 14.52
C LYS A 42 -8.69 -22.21 13.36
N LYS A 43 -8.64 -21.08 12.63
CA LYS A 43 -7.74 -20.87 11.50
C LYS A 43 -6.45 -20.15 11.89
N VAL A 44 -6.28 -19.82 13.17
CA VAL A 44 -5.10 -19.12 13.69
C VAL A 44 -4.10 -20.14 14.24
N ASN A 45 -2.83 -20.01 13.87
CA ASN A 45 -1.79 -20.88 14.42
C ASN A 45 -1.49 -20.56 15.90
N LYS A 46 -0.95 -21.53 16.65
CA LYS A 46 -0.66 -21.37 18.09
C LYS A 46 0.18 -20.15 18.46
N PRO A 47 1.29 -19.82 17.75
CA PRO A 47 2.07 -18.62 18.06
C PRO A 47 1.28 -17.31 17.92
N GLN A 48 0.51 -17.18 16.85
CA GLN A 48 -0.34 -16.00 16.66
C GLN A 48 -1.47 -15.93 17.68
N ALA A 49 -2.12 -17.06 17.97
CA ALA A 49 -3.16 -17.13 19.01
C ALA A 49 -2.61 -16.68 20.37
N GLY A 50 -1.38 -17.10 20.74
CA GLY A 50 -0.71 -16.67 21.95
C GLY A 50 -0.41 -15.17 21.96
N GLN A 51 -0.04 -14.59 20.84
CA GLN A 51 0.20 -13.14 20.72
C GLN A 51 -1.10 -12.34 20.95
N PHE A 52 -2.20 -12.74 20.33
CA PHE A 52 -3.50 -12.09 20.52
C PHE A 52 -4.05 -12.27 21.93
N ALA A 53 -3.88 -13.46 22.52
CA ALA A 53 -4.27 -13.75 23.91
C ALA A 53 -3.49 -12.88 24.90
N LYS A 54 -2.18 -12.69 24.69
CA LYS A 54 -1.35 -11.78 25.49
C LYS A 54 -1.81 -10.32 25.41
N ALA A 55 -2.28 -9.91 24.23
CA ALA A 55 -2.81 -8.55 24.00
C ALA A 55 -4.28 -8.40 24.48
N GLY A 56 -4.96 -9.48 24.85
CA GLY A 56 -6.37 -9.45 25.25
C GLY A 56 -7.34 -9.10 24.13
N VAL A 57 -6.93 -9.28 22.84
CA VAL A 57 -7.73 -8.92 21.66
C VAL A 57 -8.13 -10.15 20.86
N THR A 58 -9.25 -10.06 20.16
CA THR A 58 -9.69 -11.10 19.25
C THR A 58 -8.73 -11.23 18.06
N PRO A 59 -8.46 -12.46 17.59
CA PRO A 59 -7.58 -12.69 16.45
C PRO A 59 -7.98 -11.90 15.20
N ARG A 60 -7.00 -11.35 14.51
CA ARG A 60 -7.16 -10.58 13.27
C ARG A 60 -6.44 -11.27 12.11
N ARG A 61 -7.02 -11.12 10.90
CA ARG A 61 -6.50 -11.75 9.69
C ARG A 61 -5.18 -11.17 9.22
N SER A 62 -5.08 -9.85 9.28
CA SER A 62 -3.91 -9.11 8.82
C SER A 62 -3.37 -8.25 9.95
N VAL A 63 -2.06 -8.25 10.12
CA VAL A 63 -1.37 -7.44 11.13
C VAL A 63 -0.28 -6.65 10.43
N ALA A 64 -0.20 -5.35 10.71
CA ALA A 64 0.82 -4.47 10.16
C ALA A 64 1.36 -3.54 11.25
N GLU A 65 2.62 -3.16 11.13
CA GLU A 65 3.24 -2.20 12.04
C GLU A 65 3.40 -0.83 11.36
N LEU A 66 2.99 0.20 12.08
CA LEU A 66 3.21 1.60 11.73
C LEU A 66 4.25 2.19 12.67
N ARG A 67 5.43 2.54 12.15
CA ARG A 67 6.44 3.28 12.91
C ARG A 67 5.96 4.70 13.13
N THR A 68 5.88 5.10 14.39
CA THR A 68 5.50 6.46 14.82
C THR A 68 6.27 6.83 16.08
N LEU A 69 6.56 8.11 16.26
CA LEU A 69 7.19 8.63 17.48
C LEU A 69 6.19 8.68 18.65
N SER A 70 4.90 8.78 18.35
CA SER A 70 3.79 8.89 19.32
C SER A 70 3.12 7.54 19.62
N ALA A 71 3.87 6.44 19.66
CA ALA A 71 3.29 5.13 19.96
C ALA A 71 2.73 5.04 21.40
N SER A 72 3.21 5.89 22.33
CA SER A 72 2.72 6.01 23.70
C SER A 72 1.28 6.53 23.81
N ASP A 73 0.78 7.21 22.79
CA ASP A 73 -0.56 7.79 22.79
C ASP A 73 -1.66 6.75 22.52
N TYR A 74 -1.25 5.55 22.14
CA TYR A 74 -2.14 4.43 21.81
C TYR A 74 -2.18 3.41 22.93
N THR A 75 -3.34 2.79 23.12
CA THR A 75 -3.54 1.69 24.07
C THR A 75 -3.86 0.39 23.33
N ILE A 76 -3.39 -0.73 23.88
CA ILE A 76 -3.72 -2.06 23.31
C ILE A 76 -5.22 -2.29 23.44
N GLY A 77 -5.86 -2.79 22.37
CA GLY A 77 -7.31 -2.96 22.30
C GLY A 77 -8.06 -1.74 21.80
N GLN A 78 -7.42 -0.59 21.62
CA GLN A 78 -8.04 0.62 21.08
C GLN A 78 -8.46 0.39 19.63
N GLU A 79 -9.70 0.80 19.30
CA GLU A 79 -10.21 0.79 17.94
C GLU A 79 -9.77 2.05 17.18
N VAL A 80 -9.33 1.84 15.95
CA VAL A 80 -8.93 2.90 15.02
C VAL A 80 -9.91 2.89 13.85
N GLY A 81 -10.77 3.87 13.79
CA GLY A 81 -11.82 4.02 12.77
C GLY A 81 -11.49 5.05 11.69
N ALA A 82 -12.45 5.26 10.80
CA ALA A 82 -12.35 6.26 9.74
C ALA A 82 -12.20 7.70 10.26
N THR A 83 -12.70 7.98 11.47
CA THR A 83 -12.63 9.29 12.14
C THR A 83 -11.20 9.74 12.49
N THR A 84 -10.21 8.87 12.35
CA THR A 84 -8.79 9.22 12.51
C THR A 84 -8.32 10.22 11.45
N PHE A 85 -8.99 10.25 10.29
CA PHE A 85 -8.70 11.16 9.19
C PHE A 85 -9.79 12.20 9.03
N ALA A 86 -9.41 13.43 8.69
CA ALA A 86 -10.31 14.51 8.35
C ALA A 86 -10.43 14.70 6.84
N VAL A 87 -11.53 15.32 6.40
CA VAL A 87 -11.69 15.72 4.99
C VAL A 87 -10.63 16.76 4.63
N GLY A 88 -9.92 16.52 3.53
CA GLY A 88 -8.80 17.37 3.08
C GLY A 88 -7.42 16.86 3.50
N ASP A 89 -7.35 15.89 4.40
CA ASP A 89 -6.07 15.28 4.78
C ASP A 89 -5.35 14.66 3.59
N VAL A 90 -4.02 14.74 3.63
CA VAL A 90 -3.16 14.13 2.62
C VAL A 90 -2.61 12.82 3.15
N VAL A 91 -2.86 11.74 2.42
CA VAL A 91 -2.54 10.38 2.83
C VAL A 91 -1.70 9.63 1.78
N ASP A 92 -0.95 8.65 2.24
CA ASP A 92 -0.27 7.66 1.40
C ASP A 92 -0.99 6.33 1.52
N ALA A 93 -1.37 5.75 0.36
CA ALA A 93 -2.02 4.45 0.29
C ALA A 93 -1.04 3.38 -0.23
N THR A 94 -0.82 2.33 0.56
CA THR A 94 0.06 1.21 0.23
C THR A 94 -0.76 -0.06 0.06
N GLY A 95 -0.62 -0.73 -1.07
CA GLY A 95 -1.30 -2.00 -1.34
C GLY A 95 -0.46 -2.91 -2.22
N THR A 96 -0.97 -4.11 -2.46
CA THR A 96 -0.36 -5.05 -3.42
C THR A 96 -1.00 -4.86 -4.78
N SER A 97 -0.21 -4.45 -5.76
CA SER A 97 -0.68 -4.20 -7.13
C SER A 97 -1.24 -5.47 -7.79
N THR A 98 -2.17 -5.29 -8.70
CA THR A 98 -2.74 -6.40 -9.49
C THR A 98 -1.64 -7.13 -10.26
N GLY A 99 -1.56 -8.45 -10.13
CA GLY A 99 -0.62 -9.29 -10.85
C GLY A 99 -0.92 -9.30 -12.36
N LYS A 100 0.12 -9.19 -13.18
CA LYS A 100 0.03 -9.22 -14.65
C LYS A 100 0.76 -10.43 -15.25
N GLY A 101 1.17 -11.39 -14.41
CA GLY A 101 1.91 -12.58 -14.82
C GLY A 101 3.29 -12.24 -15.37
N THR A 102 3.81 -13.12 -16.23
CA THR A 102 5.08 -12.87 -16.96
C THR A 102 4.82 -11.90 -18.10
N ALA A 103 5.51 -10.76 -18.08
CA ALA A 103 5.39 -9.72 -19.09
C ALA A 103 6.69 -9.55 -19.87
N GLY A 104 6.56 -9.31 -21.18
CA GLY A 104 7.69 -8.97 -22.04
C GLY A 104 8.23 -7.57 -21.75
N VAL A 105 9.42 -7.27 -22.26
CA VAL A 105 10.14 -6.03 -21.99
C VAL A 105 9.38 -4.77 -22.44
N MET A 106 8.57 -4.85 -23.49
CA MET A 106 7.74 -3.71 -23.93
C MET A 106 6.69 -3.35 -22.87
N LYS A 107 5.95 -4.34 -22.34
CA LYS A 107 4.92 -4.11 -21.32
C LYS A 107 5.55 -3.78 -19.95
N ARG A 108 6.64 -4.48 -19.58
CA ARG A 108 7.23 -4.37 -18.25
C ARG A 108 8.08 -3.11 -18.09
N HIS A 109 8.79 -2.70 -19.14
CA HIS A 109 9.79 -1.61 -19.07
C HIS A 109 9.58 -0.51 -20.11
N GLY A 110 8.55 -0.62 -20.97
CA GLY A 110 8.28 0.39 -22.00
C GLY A 110 9.27 0.40 -23.15
N PHE A 111 9.91 -0.72 -23.46
CA PHE A 111 10.84 -0.80 -24.59
C PHE A 111 10.10 -0.63 -25.93
N GLY A 112 10.73 0.06 -26.88
CA GLY A 112 10.17 0.28 -28.22
C GLY A 112 10.11 -0.96 -29.09
N GLY A 113 10.91 -1.99 -28.77
CA GLY A 113 11.06 -3.16 -29.64
C GLY A 113 11.96 -2.90 -30.85
N ILE A 114 11.85 -3.75 -31.88
CA ILE A 114 12.59 -3.66 -33.13
C ILE A 114 11.61 -3.35 -34.25
N GLY A 115 12.00 -2.52 -35.22
CA GLY A 115 11.16 -2.12 -36.36
C GLY A 115 10.61 -3.32 -37.14
N ALA A 116 9.48 -3.14 -37.76
CA ALA A 116 8.75 -4.20 -38.49
C ALA A 116 9.17 -4.34 -39.99
N SER A 117 10.28 -3.73 -40.39
CA SER A 117 10.80 -3.74 -41.76
C SER A 117 12.24 -4.21 -41.84
N HIS A 118 12.84 -4.19 -43.03
CA HIS A 118 14.24 -4.59 -43.31
C HIS A 118 14.58 -6.04 -42.86
N GLY A 119 13.68 -6.99 -43.20
CA GLY A 119 13.92 -8.42 -42.96
C GLY A 119 13.82 -8.85 -41.50
N VAL A 120 13.29 -8.00 -40.63
CA VAL A 120 13.06 -8.40 -39.23
C VAL A 120 11.92 -9.42 -39.18
N ASP A 121 12.22 -10.64 -38.77
CA ASP A 121 11.26 -11.71 -38.49
C ASP A 121 11.32 -12.12 -37.03
N ARG A 122 10.16 -12.37 -36.41
CA ARG A 122 9.98 -12.89 -35.03
C ARG A 122 10.68 -12.12 -33.88
N LYS A 123 11.32 -10.98 -34.17
CA LYS A 123 12.10 -10.20 -33.19
C LYS A 123 11.48 -8.87 -32.80
N HIS A 124 10.28 -8.53 -33.32
CA HIS A 124 9.64 -7.22 -33.11
C HIS A 124 9.50 -6.80 -31.66
N ARG A 125 9.24 -7.73 -30.76
CA ARG A 125 8.97 -7.46 -29.33
C ARG A 125 10.13 -7.85 -28.40
N MET A 126 11.31 -8.08 -28.93
CA MET A 126 12.51 -8.46 -28.18
C MET A 126 13.20 -7.26 -27.53
N PRO A 127 14.04 -7.49 -26.48
CA PRO A 127 14.76 -6.42 -25.79
C PRO A 127 15.88 -5.77 -26.63
N GLY A 128 16.35 -6.42 -27.72
CA GLY A 128 17.54 -6.04 -28.43
C GLY A 128 18.82 -6.61 -27.81
N SER A 129 19.93 -5.92 -27.95
CA SER A 129 21.21 -6.33 -27.37
C SER A 129 21.14 -6.28 -25.83
N ILE A 130 21.72 -7.29 -25.20
CA ILE A 130 21.80 -7.40 -23.73
C ILE A 130 23.22 -7.24 -23.18
N GLY A 131 24.21 -7.00 -24.05
CA GLY A 131 25.59 -6.82 -23.62
C GLY A 131 26.55 -6.58 -24.77
N ALA A 132 27.81 -6.37 -24.44
CA ALA A 132 28.93 -6.25 -25.37
C ALA A 132 29.77 -7.53 -25.31
N CYS A 133 30.20 -8.02 -26.41
CA CYS A 133 30.93 -9.26 -26.68
C CYS A 133 31.87 -9.77 -25.57
N SER A 134 33.15 -9.97 -25.88
CA SER A 134 34.15 -10.58 -24.97
C SER A 134 34.46 -9.73 -23.73
N THR A 135 34.32 -8.44 -23.81
CA THR A 135 34.46 -7.53 -22.66
C THR A 135 33.11 -6.78 -22.44
N PRO A 136 32.44 -6.98 -21.32
CA PRO A 136 32.80 -7.63 -20.05
C PRO A 136 32.59 -9.15 -19.99
N GLY A 137 32.19 -9.84 -21.06
CA GLY A 137 31.97 -11.29 -21.11
C GLY A 137 30.76 -11.77 -20.27
N ARG A 138 29.91 -10.87 -19.83
CA ARG A 138 28.73 -11.15 -18.99
C ARG A 138 27.62 -10.11 -19.21
N VAL A 139 26.39 -10.48 -18.87
CA VAL A 139 25.29 -9.53 -18.76
C VAL A 139 25.35 -8.84 -17.39
N PHE A 140 25.24 -7.52 -17.36
CA PHE A 140 25.27 -6.78 -16.10
C PHE A 140 24.05 -7.10 -15.22
N LYS A 141 24.26 -7.10 -13.90
CA LYS A 141 23.19 -7.20 -12.93
C LYS A 141 22.24 -6.00 -13.07
N GLY A 142 20.93 -6.24 -12.93
CA GLY A 142 19.92 -5.19 -13.08
C GLY A 142 19.51 -4.89 -14.52
N MET A 143 20.04 -5.61 -15.53
CA MET A 143 19.59 -5.48 -16.91
C MET A 143 18.08 -5.75 -17.02
N ARG A 144 17.37 -4.83 -17.66
CA ARG A 144 15.92 -4.92 -17.82
C ARG A 144 15.55 -6.01 -18.81
N MET A 145 14.92 -7.07 -18.31
CA MET A 145 14.50 -8.24 -19.08
C MET A 145 13.03 -8.56 -18.81
N MET A 146 12.47 -9.50 -19.58
CA MET A 146 11.17 -10.08 -19.30
C MET A 146 11.12 -10.68 -17.90
N GLY A 147 9.95 -10.77 -17.32
CA GLY A 147 9.75 -11.39 -16.01
C GLY A 147 8.39 -11.05 -15.43
N ARG A 148 8.16 -11.42 -14.19
CA ARG A 148 6.90 -11.13 -13.50
C ARG A 148 6.70 -9.63 -13.35
N MET A 149 5.45 -9.19 -13.55
CA MET A 149 5.01 -7.82 -13.40
C MET A 149 3.76 -7.79 -12.53
N GLY A 150 3.67 -6.78 -11.65
CA GLY A 150 2.60 -6.69 -10.66
C GLY A 150 2.76 -7.69 -9.51
N ASN A 151 1.75 -7.75 -8.62
CA ASN A 151 1.79 -8.46 -7.35
C ASN A 151 2.97 -8.00 -6.47
N GLU A 152 3.23 -6.70 -6.52
CA GLU A 152 4.30 -6.01 -5.79
C GLU A 152 3.67 -4.98 -4.84
N LYS A 153 4.33 -4.73 -3.71
CA LYS A 153 3.93 -3.68 -2.79
C LYS A 153 4.19 -2.33 -3.44
N VAL A 154 3.12 -1.56 -3.66
CA VAL A 154 3.16 -0.23 -4.27
C VAL A 154 2.54 0.78 -3.33
N THR A 155 3.12 1.97 -3.25
CA THR A 155 2.58 3.09 -2.48
C THR A 155 2.24 4.23 -3.42
N THR A 156 0.97 4.63 -3.44
CA THR A 156 0.52 5.87 -4.07
C THR A 156 0.56 6.97 -3.03
N GLN A 157 1.38 7.99 -3.28
CA GLN A 157 1.63 9.07 -2.32
C GLN A 157 0.75 10.29 -2.59
N ASN A 158 0.52 11.10 -1.53
CA ASN A 158 -0.15 12.40 -1.60
C ASN A 158 -1.59 12.32 -2.18
N LEU A 159 -2.35 11.31 -1.78
CA LEU A 159 -3.78 11.25 -2.07
C LEU A 159 -4.54 12.14 -1.08
N ILE A 160 -5.69 12.67 -1.49
CA ILE A 160 -6.51 13.56 -0.67
C ILE A 160 -7.74 12.80 -0.20
N VAL A 161 -8.07 12.90 1.08
CA VAL A 161 -9.34 12.40 1.64
C VAL A 161 -10.45 13.34 1.19
N ALA A 162 -11.33 12.86 0.32
CA ALA A 162 -12.46 13.62 -0.21
C ALA A 162 -13.67 13.62 0.72
N GLY A 163 -13.82 12.58 1.55
CA GLY A 163 -14.91 12.44 2.50
C GLY A 163 -14.64 11.35 3.52
N VAL A 164 -15.29 11.46 4.67
CA VAL A 164 -15.27 10.48 5.76
C VAL A 164 -16.69 10.20 6.17
N ASP A 165 -17.11 8.94 6.13
CA ASP A 165 -18.40 8.47 6.62
C ASP A 165 -18.15 7.69 7.93
N ALA A 166 -18.45 8.33 9.05
CA ALA A 166 -18.24 7.75 10.38
C ALA A 166 -19.25 6.64 10.70
N GLU A 167 -20.49 6.71 10.17
CA GLU A 167 -21.52 5.73 10.45
C GLU A 167 -21.24 4.38 9.80
N ARG A 168 -20.69 4.42 8.57
CA ARG A 168 -20.35 3.23 7.78
C ARG A 168 -18.86 2.87 7.85
N ASN A 169 -18.05 3.62 8.60
CA ASN A 169 -16.59 3.48 8.66
C ASN A 169 -15.94 3.46 7.26
N LEU A 170 -16.30 4.42 6.41
CA LEU A 170 -15.78 4.53 5.06
C LEU A 170 -14.89 5.76 4.90
N LEU A 171 -13.78 5.59 4.19
CA LEU A 171 -12.94 6.66 3.70
C LEU A 171 -13.09 6.80 2.19
N LEU A 172 -13.40 8.02 1.73
CA LEU A 172 -13.46 8.36 0.32
C LEU A 172 -12.14 9.03 -0.07
N ILE A 173 -11.29 8.32 -0.81
CA ILE A 173 -9.98 8.82 -1.23
C ILE A 173 -10.05 9.25 -2.69
N LYS A 174 -9.63 10.47 -2.98
CA LYS A 174 -9.60 11.00 -4.34
C LYS A 174 -8.55 10.28 -5.17
N GLY A 175 -8.99 9.67 -6.27
CA GLY A 175 -8.14 9.00 -7.25
C GLY A 175 -8.04 7.50 -7.06
N ALA A 176 -7.03 6.89 -7.67
CA ALA A 176 -6.81 5.45 -7.66
C ALA A 176 -5.93 5.01 -6.48
N VAL A 177 -6.28 3.86 -5.91
CA VAL A 177 -5.55 3.18 -4.83
C VAL A 177 -4.95 1.89 -5.40
N PRO A 178 -3.74 1.48 -4.98
CA PRO A 178 -3.11 0.29 -5.52
C PRO A 178 -3.81 -0.98 -5.04
N GLY A 179 -4.02 -1.93 -5.95
CA GLY A 179 -4.58 -3.25 -5.64
C GLY A 179 -5.78 -3.63 -6.49
N THR A 180 -6.42 -4.71 -6.08
CA THR A 180 -7.69 -5.19 -6.63
C THR A 180 -8.83 -4.76 -5.72
N ASP A 181 -10.05 -4.76 -6.21
CA ASP A 181 -11.25 -4.56 -5.41
C ASP A 181 -11.31 -5.61 -4.30
N GLY A 182 -11.67 -5.19 -3.08
CA GLY A 182 -11.63 -6.02 -1.88
C GLY A 182 -10.22 -6.35 -1.38
N GLY A 183 -9.17 -5.77 -1.96
CA GLY A 183 -7.79 -5.93 -1.49
C GLY A 183 -7.49 -5.13 -0.22
N LEU A 184 -6.51 -5.61 0.55
CA LEU A 184 -6.03 -4.90 1.74
C LEU A 184 -5.16 -3.71 1.35
N VAL A 185 -5.48 -2.54 1.89
CA VAL A 185 -4.73 -1.30 1.70
C VAL A 185 -4.35 -0.73 3.06
N PHE A 186 -3.12 -0.29 3.19
CA PHE A 186 -2.61 0.40 4.36
C PHE A 186 -2.56 1.90 4.08
N ILE A 187 -3.31 2.68 4.86
CA ILE A 187 -3.41 4.13 4.74
C ILE A 187 -2.70 4.78 5.91
N ARG A 188 -1.87 5.77 5.64
CA ARG A 188 -1.19 6.57 6.64
C ARG A 188 -1.13 8.04 6.21
N SER A 189 -0.88 8.94 7.14
CA SER A 189 -0.59 10.34 6.82
C SER A 189 0.59 10.42 5.84
N ALA A 190 0.55 11.35 4.90
CA ALA A 190 1.56 11.48 3.86
C ALA A 190 2.92 11.85 4.43
N ALA A 191 3.95 11.11 4.04
CA ALA A 191 5.31 11.33 4.52
C ALA A 191 6.00 12.58 3.92
N LYS A 192 5.55 13.03 2.74
CA LYS A 192 6.23 14.09 1.97
C LYS A 192 5.48 15.42 1.93
N LYS A 193 4.24 15.48 2.38
CA LYS A 193 3.46 16.71 2.37
C LYS A 193 3.00 17.02 3.78
N ALA A 194 3.33 18.21 4.27
CA ALA A 194 2.75 18.71 5.53
C ALA A 194 1.22 18.72 5.39
N VAL A 195 0.53 18.42 6.49
CA VAL A 195 -0.92 18.62 6.61
C VAL A 195 -1.18 20.06 6.17
N VAL A 196 -1.92 20.24 5.08
CA VAL A 196 -2.42 21.57 4.73
C VAL A 196 -3.37 21.92 5.86
N GLU A 197 -2.99 22.83 6.74
CA GLU A 197 -3.93 23.42 7.69
C GLU A 197 -5.14 23.85 6.89
N THR A 198 -6.28 23.24 7.19
CA THR A 198 -7.56 23.62 6.62
C THR A 198 -7.72 25.10 6.91
N VAL A 199 -7.56 25.93 5.89
CA VAL A 199 -7.98 27.32 5.94
C VAL A 199 -9.45 27.24 6.34
N LYS A 200 -9.73 27.53 7.59
CA LYS A 200 -11.10 27.76 8.08
C LYS A 200 -11.64 28.81 7.12
N ALA A 201 -12.57 28.41 6.25
CA ALA A 201 -13.37 29.34 5.50
C ALA A 201 -14.05 30.20 6.56
N GLY A 202 -13.53 31.39 6.72
CA GLY A 202 -14.02 32.38 7.62
C GLY A 202 -15.44 32.79 7.22
N ALA A 203 -16.17 33.06 8.23
CA ALA A 203 -17.39 33.86 8.38
C ALA A 203 -18.07 34.31 7.08
#